data_d40306ebabc9e1ca814d8e2306c65abf
#
_entry.id   d40306ebabc9e1ca814d8e2306c65abf
#
_cell.length_a   1.000
_cell.length_b   1.000
_cell.length_c   1.000
_cell.angle_alpha   90.00
_cell.angle_beta   90.00
_cell.angle_gamma   90.00
#
_symmetry.space_group_name_H-M   'P 1'
#
loop_
_entity.id
_entity.type
_entity.pdbx_description
1 polymer ?
#
loop_
_entity_poly.entity_id
_entity_poly.type
_entity_poly.pdbx_seq_one_letter_code
_entity_poly.pdbx_strand_id
1 'polypeptide(L)'
;MLDRNGYRPNVGIILVNRRNEVFWGKRIREHSWQFPQGGIKRGETPEQAMYRELWEETGLGPEHVRIIGRTRNWLRYDVPERWVRREWRGHYRGQKQIWFLLRLIGHDSDVSLRASSHPEFDAWRWHEYWIPLDSVIEFKRGVYEQALTELSRFLRPPRGNGAAGGDAAGGGARPPRAGLPDSPLARDAAQPGTGVAATPEK
;
A
#
# COMPACT_ATOMS: atom_id res chain seq x y z
N MET A 1 -16.26 -2.85 10.02
CA MET A 1 -16.84 -2.10 11.16
C MET A 1 -16.14 -0.76 11.25
N LEU A 2 -16.87 0.35 11.48
CA LEU A 2 -16.26 1.67 11.70
C LEU A 2 -15.99 1.87 13.19
N ASP A 3 -14.98 2.68 13.52
CA ASP A 3 -14.78 3.14 14.89
C ASP A 3 -15.75 4.31 15.23
N ARG A 4 -15.69 4.78 16.48
CA ARG A 4 -16.57 5.87 16.96
C ARG A 4 -16.42 7.18 16.20
N ASN A 5 -15.31 7.36 15.47
CA ASN A 5 -15.00 8.57 14.70
C ASN A 5 -15.28 8.39 13.19
N GLY A 6 -15.89 7.28 12.77
CA GLY A 6 -16.20 7.00 11.37
C GLY A 6 -15.06 6.45 10.56
N TYR A 7 -13.92 6.05 11.16
CA TYR A 7 -12.80 5.45 10.44
C TYR A 7 -12.90 3.92 10.42
N ARG A 8 -12.62 3.34 9.25
CA ARG A 8 -12.46 1.89 9.08
C ARG A 8 -11.03 1.50 9.47
N PRO A 9 -10.84 0.60 10.46
CA PRO A 9 -9.52 0.03 10.75
C PRO A 9 -9.00 -0.78 9.57
N ASN A 10 -7.72 -0.58 9.25
CA ASN A 10 -7.07 -1.16 8.09
C ASN A 10 -5.57 -1.39 8.39
N VAL A 11 -4.92 -2.22 7.62
CA VAL A 11 -3.47 -2.40 7.60
C VAL A 11 -2.90 -2.01 6.26
N GLY A 12 -1.72 -1.42 6.25
CA GLY A 12 -0.92 -1.18 5.05
C GLY A 12 0.38 -1.98 5.14
N ILE A 13 0.89 -2.43 4.00
CA ILE A 13 2.05 -3.30 3.92
C ILE A 13 3.08 -2.68 2.97
N ILE A 14 4.25 -2.33 3.51
CA ILE A 14 5.43 -1.97 2.74
C ILE A 14 6.33 -3.20 2.70
N LEU A 15 6.23 -3.99 1.63
CA LEU A 15 7.11 -5.12 1.40
C LEU A 15 8.35 -4.65 0.66
N VAL A 16 9.54 -4.94 1.20
CA VAL A 16 10.81 -4.57 0.57
C VAL A 16 11.67 -5.78 0.26
N ASN A 17 12.40 -5.71 -0.85
CA ASN A 17 13.41 -6.70 -1.21
C ASN A 17 14.78 -6.39 -0.55
N ARG A 18 15.82 -7.18 -0.87
CA ARG A 18 17.18 -7.02 -0.31
C ARG A 18 17.85 -5.69 -0.69
N ARG A 19 17.39 -5.03 -1.77
CA ARG A 19 17.87 -3.73 -2.23
C ARG A 19 17.09 -2.54 -1.63
N ASN A 20 16.14 -2.81 -0.71
CA ASN A 20 15.20 -1.85 -0.15
C ASN A 20 14.25 -1.23 -1.20
N GLU A 21 14.06 -1.88 -2.34
CA GLU A 21 12.99 -1.54 -3.28
C GLU A 21 11.67 -2.06 -2.74
N VAL A 22 10.58 -1.32 -2.95
CA VAL A 22 9.24 -1.65 -2.48
C VAL A 22 8.44 -2.40 -3.53
N PHE A 23 7.63 -3.36 -3.08
CA PHE A 23 6.59 -3.97 -3.89
C PHE A 23 5.52 -2.92 -4.22
N TRP A 24 5.23 -2.74 -5.51
CA TRP A 24 4.24 -1.80 -5.99
C TRP A 24 3.26 -2.54 -6.90
N GLY A 25 1.99 -2.69 -6.45
CA GLY A 25 0.95 -3.45 -7.13
C GLY A 25 0.05 -2.56 -7.98
N LYS A 26 -0.25 -2.98 -9.21
CA LYS A 26 -1.21 -2.33 -10.12
C LYS A 26 -2.59 -2.93 -9.89
N ARG A 27 -3.56 -2.10 -9.57
CA ARG A 27 -4.94 -2.54 -9.35
C ARG A 27 -5.60 -3.03 -10.63
N ILE A 28 -6.33 -4.14 -10.50
CA ILE A 28 -7.12 -4.72 -11.61
C ILE A 28 -8.13 -3.69 -12.10
N ARG A 29 -8.21 -3.52 -13.43
CA ARG A 29 -9.15 -2.63 -14.12
C ARG A 29 -9.00 -1.14 -13.76
N GLU A 30 -7.91 -0.78 -13.12
CA GLU A 30 -7.59 0.60 -12.77
C GLU A 30 -6.17 0.94 -13.26
N HIS A 31 -5.92 2.21 -13.56
CA HIS A 31 -4.57 2.68 -13.85
C HIS A 31 -3.80 3.09 -12.60
N SER A 32 -4.33 2.72 -11.43
CA SER A 32 -3.75 3.08 -10.15
C SER A 32 -2.83 1.98 -9.61
N TRP A 33 -1.77 2.42 -8.94
CA TRP A 33 -0.81 1.57 -8.26
C TRP A 33 -0.88 1.84 -6.76
N GLN A 34 -0.69 0.82 -5.94
CA GLN A 34 -0.73 0.96 -4.49
C GLN A 34 0.09 -0.12 -3.77
N PHE A 35 0.37 0.14 -2.49
CA PHE A 35 0.82 -0.91 -1.58
C PHE A 35 -0.29 -1.89 -1.26
N PRO A 36 0.03 -3.17 -0.96
CA PRO A 36 -0.93 -4.10 -0.39
C PRO A 36 -1.52 -3.56 0.90
N GLN A 37 -2.85 -3.66 1.03
CA GLN A 37 -3.57 -3.10 2.17
C GLN A 37 -4.98 -3.67 2.28
N GLY A 38 -5.49 -3.82 3.50
CA GLY A 38 -6.89 -4.21 3.64
C GLY A 38 -7.47 -4.03 5.02
N GLY A 39 -8.76 -4.28 5.12
CA GLY A 39 -9.53 -4.03 6.34
C GLY A 39 -9.29 -5.09 7.42
N ILE A 40 -9.19 -4.65 8.67
CA ILE A 40 -9.15 -5.55 9.83
C ILE A 40 -10.54 -6.10 10.07
N LYS A 41 -10.70 -7.42 10.09
CA LYS A 41 -11.95 -8.12 10.39
C LYS A 41 -12.22 -8.14 11.90
N ARG A 42 -13.48 -8.41 12.28
CA ARG A 42 -13.84 -8.52 13.70
C ARG A 42 -13.06 -9.67 14.36
N GLY A 43 -12.36 -9.37 15.45
CA GLY A 43 -11.56 -10.34 16.19
C GLY A 43 -10.14 -10.51 15.67
N GLU A 44 -9.77 -9.91 14.52
CA GLU A 44 -8.40 -9.90 14.05
C GLU A 44 -7.55 -8.87 14.78
N THR A 45 -6.30 -9.23 15.08
CA THR A 45 -5.26 -8.27 15.39
C THR A 45 -4.75 -7.62 14.10
N PRO A 46 -4.10 -6.43 14.16
CA PRO A 46 -3.48 -5.83 12.97
C PRO A 46 -2.46 -6.74 12.29
N GLU A 47 -1.73 -7.55 13.05
CA GLU A 47 -0.73 -8.48 12.50
C GLU A 47 -1.38 -9.67 11.76
N GLN A 48 -2.47 -10.22 12.30
CA GLN A 48 -3.25 -11.26 11.62
C GLN A 48 -3.86 -10.74 10.31
N ALA A 49 -4.43 -9.53 10.35
CA ALA A 49 -4.95 -8.88 9.15
C ALA A 49 -3.85 -8.63 8.13
N MET A 50 -2.66 -8.21 8.56
CA MET A 50 -1.52 -7.98 7.68
C MET A 50 -1.10 -9.26 6.95
N TYR A 51 -0.95 -10.40 7.65
CA TYR A 51 -0.60 -11.66 6.99
C TYR A 51 -1.68 -12.16 6.05
N ARG A 52 -2.96 -12.01 6.42
CA ARG A 52 -4.08 -12.39 5.55
C ARG A 52 -4.10 -11.55 4.26
N GLU A 53 -4.00 -10.22 4.38
CA GLU A 53 -3.98 -9.32 3.21
C GLU A 53 -2.72 -9.54 2.36
N LEU A 54 -1.57 -9.79 2.97
CA LEU A 54 -0.34 -10.13 2.25
C LEU A 54 -0.57 -11.38 1.37
N TRP A 55 -1.15 -12.43 1.96
CA TRP A 55 -1.44 -13.65 1.21
C TRP A 55 -2.53 -13.43 0.14
N GLU A 56 -3.63 -12.77 0.48
CA GLU A 56 -4.74 -12.51 -0.44
C GLU A 56 -4.29 -11.74 -1.68
N GLU A 57 -3.37 -10.78 -1.54
CA GLU A 57 -2.95 -9.87 -2.61
C GLU A 57 -1.64 -10.28 -3.30
N THR A 58 -0.76 -11.03 -2.63
CA THR A 58 0.57 -11.36 -3.18
C THR A 58 0.90 -12.85 -3.17
N GLY A 59 0.11 -13.69 -2.53
CA GLY A 59 0.38 -15.12 -2.36
C GLY A 59 1.47 -15.44 -1.33
N LEU A 60 2.09 -14.43 -0.71
CA LEU A 60 3.17 -14.64 0.24
C LEU A 60 2.63 -14.96 1.63
N GLY A 61 3.15 -16.03 2.24
CA GLY A 61 2.89 -16.39 3.63
C GLY A 61 3.95 -15.87 4.61
N PRO A 62 3.75 -16.14 5.92
CA PRO A 62 4.72 -15.75 6.98
C PRO A 62 6.13 -16.28 6.74
N GLU A 63 6.26 -17.44 6.11
CA GLU A 63 7.54 -18.09 5.79
C GLU A 63 8.36 -17.33 4.74
N HIS A 64 7.70 -16.50 3.92
CA HIS A 64 8.35 -15.74 2.86
C HIS A 64 8.80 -14.35 3.30
N VAL A 65 8.39 -13.90 4.48
CA VAL A 65 8.63 -12.52 4.92
C VAL A 65 9.10 -12.45 6.37
N ARG A 66 9.74 -11.34 6.73
CA ARG A 66 10.05 -10.97 8.09
C ARG A 66 9.57 -9.56 8.40
N ILE A 67 8.82 -9.40 9.48
CA ILE A 67 8.46 -8.07 9.99
C ILE A 67 9.73 -7.39 10.48
N ILE A 68 10.08 -6.22 9.95
CA ILE A 68 11.23 -5.43 10.38
C ILE A 68 10.80 -4.12 11.05
N GLY A 69 9.54 -3.73 10.95
CA GLY A 69 8.98 -2.58 11.66
C GLY A 69 7.48 -2.44 11.47
N ARG A 70 6.89 -1.64 12.34
CA ARG A 70 5.51 -1.16 12.17
C ARG A 70 5.40 0.27 12.69
N THR A 71 4.38 1.01 12.25
CA THR A 71 4.07 2.34 12.80
C THR A 71 3.62 2.22 14.25
N ARG A 72 4.02 3.20 15.07
CA ARG A 72 3.65 3.25 16.49
C ARG A 72 2.16 3.53 16.68
N ASN A 73 1.65 4.45 15.86
CA ASN A 73 0.30 4.97 15.96
C ASN A 73 -0.53 4.64 14.71
N TRP A 74 -1.84 4.73 14.87
CA TRP A 74 -2.79 4.72 13.77
C TRP A 74 -2.60 5.99 12.93
N LEU A 75 -2.27 5.82 11.67
CA LEU A 75 -2.27 6.88 10.68
C LEU A 75 -3.66 6.98 10.04
N ARG A 76 -4.15 8.20 9.83
CA ARG A 76 -5.52 8.43 9.34
C ARG A 76 -5.50 9.27 8.08
N TYR A 77 -6.48 9.00 7.21
CA TYR A 77 -6.81 9.88 6.11
C TYR A 77 -8.32 9.89 5.88
N ASP A 78 -8.82 11.03 5.48
CA ASP A 78 -10.22 11.22 5.11
C ASP A 78 -10.38 10.87 3.62
N VAL A 79 -11.46 10.17 3.29
CA VAL A 79 -11.82 9.87 1.91
C VAL A 79 -12.79 10.94 1.44
N PRO A 80 -12.49 11.68 0.34
CA PRO A 80 -13.40 12.67 -0.21
C PRO A 80 -14.77 12.07 -0.52
N GLU A 81 -15.84 12.80 -0.24
CA GLU A 81 -17.22 12.30 -0.30
C GLU A 81 -17.58 11.70 -1.67
N ARG A 82 -17.04 12.24 -2.76
CA ARG A 82 -17.21 11.72 -4.13
C ARG A 82 -16.68 10.28 -4.33
N TRP A 83 -15.76 9.80 -3.45
CA TRP A 83 -15.19 8.46 -3.46
C TRP A 83 -15.87 7.50 -2.45
N VAL A 84 -16.78 8.04 -1.62
CA VAL A 84 -17.51 7.26 -0.63
C VAL A 84 -18.71 6.60 -1.30
N ARG A 85 -18.83 5.29 -1.14
CA ARG A 85 -20.00 4.55 -1.63
C ARG A 85 -21.28 5.13 -1.03
N ARG A 86 -22.35 5.20 -1.81
CA ARG A 86 -23.60 5.87 -1.45
C ARG A 86 -24.17 5.39 -0.12
N GLU A 87 -24.12 4.08 0.13
CA GLU A 87 -24.59 3.44 1.35
C GLU A 87 -23.79 3.77 2.61
N TRP A 88 -22.59 4.35 2.46
CA TRP A 88 -21.69 4.69 3.55
C TRP A 88 -21.62 6.20 3.84
N ARG A 89 -22.30 7.00 3.04
CA ARG A 89 -22.33 8.46 3.20
C ARG A 89 -22.92 8.86 4.56
N GLY A 90 -22.32 9.87 5.16
CA GLY A 90 -22.73 10.37 6.47
C GLY A 90 -22.15 9.61 7.67
N HIS A 91 -21.65 8.39 7.50
CA HIS A 91 -21.08 7.58 8.59
C HIS A 91 -19.60 7.25 8.38
N TYR A 92 -19.17 7.10 7.14
CA TYR A 92 -17.80 6.77 6.79
C TYR A 92 -17.01 8.04 6.51
N ARG A 93 -15.98 8.25 7.29
CA ARG A 93 -15.07 9.38 7.14
C ARG A 93 -13.81 9.02 6.34
N GLY A 94 -13.26 7.85 6.60
CA GLY A 94 -12.02 7.44 5.98
C GLY A 94 -11.44 6.17 6.59
N GLN A 95 -10.15 6.02 6.51
CA GLN A 95 -9.45 4.87 7.08
C GLN A 95 -8.42 5.30 8.14
N LYS A 96 -8.23 4.45 9.13
CA LYS A 96 -7.10 4.48 10.05
C LYS A 96 -6.27 3.22 9.85
N GLN A 97 -4.97 3.36 9.70
CA GLN A 97 -4.08 2.29 9.29
C GLN A 97 -2.91 2.11 10.24
N ILE A 98 -2.59 0.85 10.57
CA ILE A 98 -1.28 0.44 11.07
C ILE A 98 -0.50 -0.05 9.85
N TRP A 99 0.71 0.49 9.66
CA TRP A 99 1.59 0.10 8.57
C TRP A 99 2.68 -0.83 9.07
N PHE A 100 2.92 -1.89 8.30
CA PHE A 100 3.99 -2.84 8.54
C PHE A 100 5.06 -2.72 7.45
N LEU A 101 6.32 -2.79 7.86
CA LEU A 101 7.46 -2.92 6.97
C LEU A 101 7.94 -4.37 7.02
N LEU A 102 7.84 -5.05 5.89
CA LEU A 102 8.21 -6.45 5.74
C LEU A 102 9.43 -6.58 4.85
N ARG A 103 10.33 -7.50 5.18
CA ARG A 103 11.44 -7.92 4.31
C ARG A 103 11.09 -9.22 3.63
N LEU A 104 11.13 -9.25 2.29
CA LEU A 104 11.08 -10.51 1.55
C LEU A 104 12.34 -11.32 1.85
N ILE A 105 12.16 -12.53 2.39
CA ILE A 105 13.22 -13.52 2.63
C ILE A 105 13.13 -14.68 1.63
N GLY A 106 11.97 -14.86 0.99
CA GLY A 106 11.75 -15.74 -0.15
C GLY A 106 12.29 -15.16 -1.47
N HIS A 107 11.76 -15.63 -2.57
CA HIS A 107 12.13 -15.26 -3.93
C HIS A 107 11.00 -14.48 -4.61
N ASP A 108 11.33 -13.71 -5.65
CA ASP A 108 10.33 -13.00 -6.47
C ASP A 108 9.34 -13.99 -7.12
N SER A 109 9.77 -15.22 -7.39
CA SER A 109 8.93 -16.31 -7.93
C SER A 109 7.85 -16.79 -6.98
N ASP A 110 7.95 -16.49 -5.68
CA ASP A 110 6.95 -16.88 -4.68
C ASP A 110 5.74 -15.95 -4.72
N VAL A 111 5.86 -14.80 -5.40
CA VAL A 111 4.75 -13.86 -5.58
C VAL A 111 3.74 -14.43 -6.57
N SER A 112 2.50 -14.59 -6.12
CA SER A 112 1.37 -15.03 -6.92
C SER A 112 0.17 -14.11 -6.73
N LEU A 113 -0.12 -13.28 -7.71
CA LEU A 113 -1.29 -12.38 -7.67
C LEU A 113 -2.63 -13.09 -7.81
N ARG A 114 -2.63 -14.41 -8.03
CA ARG A 114 -3.82 -15.26 -8.20
C ARG A 114 -3.97 -16.29 -7.10
N ALA A 115 -3.33 -16.09 -5.97
CA ALA A 115 -3.42 -16.99 -4.82
C ALA A 115 -4.82 -17.01 -4.20
N SER A 116 -5.52 -15.86 -4.21
CA SER A 116 -6.88 -15.74 -3.71
C SER A 116 -7.92 -15.79 -4.84
N SER A 117 -9.18 -16.07 -4.49
CA SER A 117 -10.33 -16.03 -5.41
C SER A 117 -10.73 -14.60 -5.82
N HIS A 118 -10.22 -13.59 -5.13
CA HIS A 118 -10.53 -12.18 -5.38
C HIS A 118 -9.23 -11.37 -5.51
N PRO A 119 -8.48 -11.55 -6.61
CA PRO A 119 -7.22 -10.84 -6.80
C PRO A 119 -7.47 -9.34 -6.94
N GLU A 120 -6.63 -8.54 -6.28
CA GLU A 120 -6.70 -7.07 -6.35
C GLU A 120 -5.71 -6.47 -7.36
N PHE A 121 -4.61 -7.18 -7.66
CA PHE A 121 -3.58 -6.73 -8.57
C PHE A 121 -3.52 -7.61 -9.84
N ASP A 122 -3.24 -6.98 -10.99
CA ASP A 122 -2.98 -7.67 -12.26
C ASP A 122 -1.50 -7.62 -12.70
N ALA A 123 -0.72 -6.74 -12.08
CA ALA A 123 0.72 -6.62 -12.26
C ALA A 123 1.39 -6.11 -10.98
N TRP A 124 2.68 -6.34 -10.85
CA TRP A 124 3.50 -5.79 -9.80
C TRP A 124 4.93 -5.54 -10.28
N ARG A 125 5.67 -4.72 -9.53
CA ARG A 125 7.09 -4.47 -9.77
C ARG A 125 7.77 -4.03 -8.48
N TRP A 126 9.08 -4.17 -8.45
CA TRP A 126 9.91 -3.45 -7.48
C TRP A 126 10.08 -2.00 -7.90
N HIS A 127 10.08 -1.11 -6.93
CA HIS A 127 10.28 0.33 -7.15
C HIS A 127 11.14 0.94 -6.05
N GLU A 128 11.78 2.06 -6.34
CA GLU A 128 12.51 2.80 -5.32
C GLU A 128 11.58 3.21 -4.18
N TYR A 129 12.10 3.20 -2.96
CA TYR A 129 11.34 3.32 -1.72
C TYR A 129 10.41 4.56 -1.67
N TRP A 130 10.82 5.68 -2.26
CA TRP A 130 10.09 6.95 -2.18
C TRP A 130 9.15 7.22 -3.36
N ILE A 131 9.28 6.52 -4.47
CA ILE A 131 8.49 6.72 -5.68
C ILE A 131 6.97 6.58 -5.47
N PRO A 132 6.46 5.70 -4.60
CA PRO A 132 5.03 5.61 -4.32
C PRO A 132 4.36 6.93 -3.93
N LEU A 133 5.12 7.88 -3.36
CA LEU A 133 4.58 9.21 -3.00
C LEU A 133 4.20 10.05 -4.22
N ASP A 134 4.83 9.83 -5.37
CA ASP A 134 4.60 10.62 -6.58
C ASP A 134 3.44 10.05 -7.42
N SER A 135 3.08 8.77 -7.19
CA SER A 135 2.07 8.06 -8.00
C SER A 135 0.81 7.66 -7.22
N VAL A 136 0.78 7.88 -5.90
CA VAL A 136 -0.41 7.58 -5.10
C VAL A 136 -1.46 8.69 -5.25
N ILE A 137 -2.75 8.30 -5.17
CA ILE A 137 -3.86 9.25 -5.18
C ILE A 137 -3.72 10.29 -4.05
N GLU A 138 -3.99 11.57 -4.34
CA GLU A 138 -3.68 12.72 -3.51
C GLU A 138 -4.12 12.58 -2.04
N PHE A 139 -5.37 12.16 -1.80
CA PHE A 139 -5.89 12.04 -0.43
C PHE A 139 -5.20 10.96 0.43
N LYS A 140 -4.45 10.03 -0.19
CA LYS A 140 -3.63 9.03 0.51
C LYS A 140 -2.17 9.47 0.68
N ARG A 141 -1.73 10.53 -0.01
CA ARG A 141 -0.32 10.93 -0.03
C ARG A 141 0.24 11.17 1.37
N GLY A 142 -0.50 11.89 2.21
CA GLY A 142 -0.06 12.20 3.58
C GLY A 142 0.15 10.98 4.46
N VAL A 143 -0.72 9.98 4.39
CA VAL A 143 -0.57 8.74 5.16
C VAL A 143 0.58 7.89 4.65
N TYR A 144 0.82 7.87 3.33
CA TYR A 144 1.97 7.17 2.74
C TYR A 144 3.29 7.84 3.15
N GLU A 145 3.36 9.18 3.10
CA GLU A 145 4.53 9.95 3.52
C GLU A 145 4.88 9.69 4.99
N GLN A 146 3.89 9.71 5.88
CA GLN A 146 4.09 9.41 7.30
C GLN A 146 4.58 7.97 7.51
N ALA A 147 3.96 6.99 6.85
CA ALA A 147 4.33 5.58 6.97
C ALA A 147 5.75 5.33 6.46
N LEU A 148 6.06 5.80 5.25
CA LEU A 148 7.39 5.64 4.65
C LEU A 148 8.47 6.34 5.49
N THR A 149 8.21 7.56 5.97
CA THR A 149 9.16 8.31 6.81
C THR A 149 9.41 7.59 8.14
N GLU A 150 8.34 7.17 8.84
CA GLU A 150 8.49 6.48 10.12
C GLU A 150 9.22 5.15 9.98
N LEU A 151 8.96 4.40 8.89
CA LEU A 151 9.47 3.05 8.72
C LEU A 151 10.85 3.00 8.04
N SER A 152 11.28 4.06 7.34
CA SER A 152 12.61 4.13 6.70
C SER A 152 13.77 3.90 7.68
N ARG A 153 13.60 4.28 8.95
CA ARG A 153 14.61 4.07 10.01
C ARG A 153 14.98 2.60 10.25
N PHE A 154 14.13 1.65 9.84
CA PHE A 154 14.40 0.23 9.95
C PHE A 154 15.13 -0.36 8.73
N LEU A 155 15.28 0.42 7.67
CA LEU A 155 16.03 0.01 6.49
C LEU A 155 17.52 0.17 6.77
N ARG A 156 18.26 -0.93 6.66
CA ARG A 156 19.72 -0.83 6.66
C ARG A 156 20.15 -0.15 5.36
N PRO A 157 21.17 0.73 5.40
CA PRO A 157 21.75 1.22 4.15
C PRO A 157 22.17 0.02 3.29
N PRO A 158 22.01 0.09 1.95
CA PRO A 158 22.49 -0.96 1.06
C PRO A 158 23.97 -1.17 1.35
N ARG A 159 24.39 -2.43 1.53
CA ARG A 159 25.81 -2.75 1.70
C ARG A 159 26.50 -2.34 0.39
N GLY A 160 27.22 -1.25 0.42
CA GLY A 160 28.09 -0.84 -0.67
C GLY A 160 29.11 -1.94 -0.92
N ASN A 161 29.32 -2.33 -2.15
CA ASN A 161 30.46 -3.13 -2.56
C ASN A 161 31.72 -2.40 -2.10
N GLY A 162 32.37 -3.02 -1.15
CA GLY A 162 33.61 -2.73 -0.48
C GLY A 162 34.36 -1.44 -0.85
N ALA A 163 34.36 -0.51 0.12
CA ALA A 163 35.53 0.35 0.38
C ALA A 163 35.56 0.56 1.90
N ALA A 164 36.72 0.33 2.48
CA ALA A 164 36.97 0.39 3.91
C ALA A 164 36.91 1.84 4.43
N GLY A 165 36.40 2.01 5.64
CA GLY A 165 36.76 3.10 6.56
C GLY A 165 35.83 4.30 6.58
N GLY A 166 35.25 4.60 7.75
CA GLY A 166 34.74 5.91 8.10
C GLY A 166 33.34 5.89 8.74
N ASP A 167 33.31 6.03 10.06
CA ASP A 167 32.12 6.35 10.82
C ASP A 167 31.42 7.61 10.29
N ALA A 168 30.14 7.51 9.93
CA ALA A 168 29.27 8.67 9.87
C ALA A 168 27.82 8.23 10.07
N ALA A 169 27.20 8.72 11.15
CA ALA A 169 25.78 8.69 11.38
C ALA A 169 25.05 9.45 10.25
N GLY A 170 24.39 8.70 9.34
CA GLY A 170 23.67 9.27 8.20
C GLY A 170 22.17 9.12 8.38
N GLY A 171 21.49 10.22 8.75
CA GLY A 171 20.04 10.33 8.65
C GLY A 171 19.60 10.17 7.19
N GLY A 172 18.61 9.32 6.93
CA GLY A 172 18.05 9.12 5.60
C GLY A 172 17.39 10.39 5.06
N ALA A 173 18.15 11.21 4.33
CA ALA A 173 17.65 12.40 3.68
C ALA A 173 16.85 12.02 2.43
N ARG A 174 15.67 12.62 2.29
CA ARG A 174 14.83 12.64 1.10
C ARG A 174 15.61 13.36 -0.04
N PRO A 175 15.71 12.81 -1.24
CA PRO A 175 16.28 13.52 -2.36
C PRO A 175 15.41 14.74 -2.73
N PRO A 176 16.02 15.84 -3.24
CA PRO A 176 15.31 17.04 -3.67
C PRO A 176 14.36 16.73 -4.84
N ARG A 177 13.21 17.41 -4.86
CA ARG A 177 12.20 17.31 -5.92
C ARG A 177 12.80 17.67 -7.27
N ALA A 178 12.86 16.72 -8.19
CA ALA A 178 12.97 17.03 -9.61
C ALA A 178 11.56 17.42 -10.11
N GLY A 179 11.46 18.57 -10.78
CA GLY A 179 10.21 19.04 -11.37
C GLY A 179 9.70 18.03 -12.40
N LEU A 180 8.45 17.61 -12.24
CA LEU A 180 7.77 16.69 -13.14
C LEU A 180 7.27 17.46 -14.38
N PRO A 181 7.33 16.86 -15.58
CA PRO A 181 6.50 17.31 -16.68
C PRO A 181 5.02 16.97 -16.39
N ASP A 182 4.13 17.87 -16.76
CA ASP A 182 2.68 17.72 -16.67
C ASP A 182 2.23 16.36 -17.22
N SER A 183 1.68 15.51 -16.34
CA SER A 183 1.16 14.20 -16.73
C SER A 183 -0.33 14.34 -17.10
N PRO A 184 -0.76 13.93 -18.31
CA PRO A 184 -2.15 14.08 -18.76
C PRO A 184 -3.15 13.10 -18.13
N LEU A 185 -2.78 12.38 -17.07
CA LEU A 185 -3.56 11.26 -16.51
C LEU A 185 -4.70 11.65 -15.54
N ALA A 186 -4.95 12.95 -15.33
CA ALA A 186 -5.98 13.38 -14.36
C ALA A 186 -7.40 13.52 -14.95
N ARG A 187 -7.62 13.28 -16.24
CA ARG A 187 -8.92 13.61 -16.89
C ARG A 187 -9.84 12.42 -17.21
N ASP A 188 -9.40 11.14 -17.06
CA ASP A 188 -10.18 9.99 -17.55
C ASP A 188 -10.79 9.10 -16.43
N ALA A 189 -10.82 9.52 -15.19
CA ALA A 189 -11.38 8.73 -14.08
C ALA A 189 -12.89 8.97 -13.81
N ALA A 190 -13.63 9.52 -14.76
CA ALA A 190 -15.06 9.82 -14.60
C ALA A 190 -15.88 9.37 -15.81
N GLN A 191 -16.06 8.05 -15.98
CA GLN A 191 -17.25 7.56 -16.69
C GLN A 191 -17.82 6.34 -15.96
N PRO A 192 -19.11 6.38 -15.54
CA PRO A 192 -19.80 5.20 -15.00
C PRO A 192 -20.18 4.28 -16.17
N GLY A 193 -19.76 3.03 -16.12
CA GLY A 193 -20.22 1.99 -17.03
C GLY A 193 -21.73 1.84 -16.95
N THR A 194 -22.41 2.10 -18.04
CA THR A 194 -23.84 1.82 -18.23
C THR A 194 -24.03 0.31 -18.26
N GLY A 195 -24.56 -0.24 -17.16
CA GLY A 195 -25.03 -1.62 -17.11
C GLY A 195 -26.29 -1.77 -17.98
N VAL A 196 -26.20 -2.58 -19.02
CA VAL A 196 -27.34 -3.03 -19.80
C VAL A 196 -28.17 -3.98 -18.96
N ALA A 197 -29.42 -3.62 -18.69
CA ALA A 197 -30.41 -4.46 -18.05
C ALA A 197 -30.77 -5.63 -18.99
N ALA A 198 -30.56 -6.87 -18.52
CA ALA A 198 -31.14 -8.06 -19.15
C ALA A 198 -32.58 -8.22 -18.67
N THR A 199 -33.50 -8.22 -19.61
CA THR A 199 -34.92 -8.54 -19.44
C THR A 199 -35.08 -10.05 -19.24
N PRO A 200 -35.93 -10.53 -18.33
CA PRO A 200 -36.26 -11.97 -18.26
C PRO A 200 -37.36 -12.29 -19.27
N GLU A 201 -37.11 -13.19 -20.19
CA GLU A 201 -38.15 -13.89 -20.93
C GLU A 201 -38.64 -15.13 -20.14
N LYS A 202 -39.96 -15.16 -19.99
CA LYS A 202 -40.91 -16.27 -19.67
C LYS A 202 -40.41 -17.48 -18.87
#